data_3f7641e280172adc08ae141ce3959372
#
_entry.id   3f7641e280172adc08ae141ce3959372
#
_cell.length_a   1.000
_cell.length_b   1.000
_cell.length_c   1.000
_cell.angle_alpha   90.00
_cell.angle_beta   90.00
_cell.angle_gamma   90.00
#
_symmetry.space_group_name_H-M   'P 1'
#
loop_
_entity.id
_entity.type
_entity.pdbx_description
1 polymer ?
#
loop_
_entity_poly.entity_id
_entity_poly.type
_entity_poly.pdbx_seq_one_letter_code
_entity_poly.pdbx_strand_id
1 'polypeptide(L)'
;AKKVVISCAVTGSIHTPSLSPNFPATPDQIIQQAVDAYKAGAAVLHIHARNQEGKPVGDFETFGYILSNIKKQCPEAVIGITTGGANGMSTEERFSIIEYFKPEMASANAGSMNFSYHKLLDDVKEVRYDWEKEYVTRTYDNVFKNTFKDIEYCIRTMNASGTLPEYEVFDL
;
A
#
# COMPACT_ATOMS: atom_id res chain seq x y z
N ALA A 1 -23.93 20.90 5.55
CA ALA A 1 -22.48 20.73 5.40
C ALA A 1 -22.19 19.70 4.31
N LYS A 2 -21.18 19.93 3.45
CA LYS A 2 -20.74 18.92 2.50
C LYS A 2 -20.09 17.77 3.28
N LYS A 3 -20.48 16.53 2.98
CA LYS A 3 -19.80 15.35 3.51
C LYS A 3 -18.47 15.19 2.78
N VAL A 4 -17.42 14.84 3.51
CA VAL A 4 -16.09 14.56 2.98
C VAL A 4 -15.74 13.11 3.32
N VAL A 5 -15.20 12.37 2.37
CA VAL A 5 -14.66 11.03 2.59
C VAL A 5 -13.23 11.17 3.10
N ILE A 6 -12.92 10.53 4.22
CA ILE A 6 -11.57 10.48 4.78
C ILE A 6 -11.00 9.09 4.46
N SER A 7 -9.97 9.05 3.65
CA SER A 7 -9.16 7.85 3.37
C SER A 7 -7.90 7.89 4.22
N CYS A 8 -7.62 6.80 4.94
CA CYS A 8 -6.44 6.67 5.78
C CYS A 8 -5.50 5.61 5.21
N ALA A 9 -4.33 6.03 4.72
CA ALA A 9 -3.24 5.14 4.36
C ALA A 9 -2.40 4.85 5.61
N VAL A 10 -2.53 3.65 6.15
CA VAL A 10 -1.96 3.28 7.46
C VAL A 10 -0.43 3.23 7.44
N THR A 11 0.16 2.71 6.36
CA THR A 11 1.63 2.55 6.28
C THR A 11 2.28 3.19 5.04
N GLY A 12 1.70 2.97 3.85
CA GLY A 12 2.42 3.18 2.60
C GLY A 12 3.51 2.12 2.35
N SER A 13 4.19 2.20 1.20
CA SER A 13 5.24 1.24 0.80
C SER A 13 6.68 1.72 1.04
N ILE A 14 6.89 2.99 1.33
CA ILE A 14 8.20 3.65 1.29
C ILE A 14 8.94 3.60 2.62
N HIS A 15 8.26 3.97 3.71
CA HIS A 15 8.86 3.99 5.03
C HIS A 15 9.28 2.60 5.48
N THR A 16 10.37 2.56 6.24
CA THR A 16 10.89 1.34 6.85
C THR A 16 10.85 1.46 8.37
N PRO A 17 10.89 0.35 9.11
CA PRO A 17 10.78 0.36 10.58
C PRO A 17 11.78 1.26 11.29
N SER A 18 12.97 1.48 10.70
CA SER A 18 14.01 2.32 11.29
C SER A 18 13.81 3.82 11.05
N LEU A 19 12.95 4.21 10.11
CA LEU A 19 12.68 5.61 9.79
C LEU A 19 11.70 6.28 10.73
N SER A 20 10.88 5.51 11.45
CA SER A 20 9.92 6.05 12.42
C SER A 20 9.62 5.06 13.54
N PRO A 21 9.70 5.48 14.80
CA PRO A 21 9.37 4.61 15.95
C PRO A 21 7.88 4.25 16.03
N ASN A 22 7.02 5.06 15.40
CA ASN A 22 5.56 4.89 15.43
C ASN A 22 5.03 4.17 14.19
N PHE A 23 5.94 3.68 13.34
CA PHE A 23 5.57 3.01 12.10
C PHE A 23 4.95 1.63 12.38
N PRO A 24 3.70 1.35 11.91
CA PRO A 24 3.10 0.02 12.08
C PRO A 24 3.76 -0.96 11.10
N ALA A 25 4.76 -1.68 11.59
CA ALA A 25 5.60 -2.53 10.76
C ALA A 25 4.96 -3.90 10.52
N THR A 26 4.36 -4.51 11.55
CA THR A 26 3.83 -5.88 11.45
C THR A 26 2.37 -5.92 11.00
N PRO A 27 1.88 -7.06 10.47
CA PRO A 27 0.47 -7.22 10.12
C PRO A 27 -0.48 -6.87 11.26
N ASP A 28 -0.17 -7.28 12.50
CA ASP A 28 -1.02 -6.99 13.67
C ASP A 28 -1.06 -5.50 14.00
N GLN A 29 0.08 -4.81 13.88
CA GLN A 29 0.14 -3.37 14.06
C GLN A 29 -0.65 -2.62 12.98
N ILE A 30 -0.59 -3.09 11.73
CA ILE A 30 -1.37 -2.53 10.61
C ILE A 30 -2.87 -2.70 10.89
N ILE A 31 -3.30 -3.90 11.30
CA ILE A 31 -4.69 -4.18 11.66
C ILE A 31 -5.15 -3.24 12.78
N GLN A 32 -4.37 -3.15 13.86
CA GLN A 32 -4.73 -2.31 15.01
C GLN A 32 -4.88 -0.83 14.62
N GLN A 33 -3.90 -0.29 13.87
CA GLN A 33 -3.97 1.11 13.45
C GLN A 33 -5.08 1.38 12.42
N ALA A 34 -5.38 0.43 11.54
CA ALA A 34 -6.52 0.54 10.63
C ALA A 34 -7.85 0.62 11.39
N VAL A 35 -8.03 -0.24 12.40
CA VAL A 35 -9.20 -0.24 13.28
C VAL A 35 -9.31 1.07 14.05
N ASP A 36 -8.20 1.59 14.57
CA ASP A 36 -8.17 2.84 15.31
C ASP A 36 -8.48 4.04 14.39
N ALA A 37 -7.96 4.05 13.17
CA ALA A 37 -8.28 5.05 12.15
C ALA A 37 -9.78 5.05 11.80
N TYR A 38 -10.38 3.87 11.64
CA TYR A 38 -11.82 3.74 11.40
C TYR A 38 -12.64 4.30 12.57
N LYS A 39 -12.30 3.93 13.81
CA LYS A 39 -12.95 4.46 15.02
C LYS A 39 -12.79 5.98 15.14
N ALA A 40 -11.69 6.54 14.66
CA ALA A 40 -11.46 7.98 14.61
C ALA A 40 -12.22 8.70 13.48
N GLY A 41 -12.90 7.97 12.57
CA GLY A 41 -13.76 8.52 11.54
C GLY A 41 -13.27 8.37 10.10
N ALA A 42 -12.21 7.61 9.86
CA ALA A 42 -11.83 7.25 8.49
C ALA A 42 -12.90 6.33 7.88
N ALA A 43 -13.37 6.68 6.68
CA ALA A 43 -14.34 5.88 5.94
C ALA A 43 -13.66 4.82 5.06
N VAL A 44 -12.50 5.14 4.52
CA VAL A 44 -11.69 4.28 3.67
C VAL A 44 -10.39 3.95 4.39
N LEU A 45 -10.03 2.68 4.41
CA LEU A 45 -8.76 2.18 4.93
C LEU A 45 -7.90 1.70 3.77
N HIS A 46 -6.87 2.47 3.43
CA HIS A 46 -5.94 2.14 2.34
C HIS A 46 -4.81 1.27 2.88
N ILE A 47 -4.75 0.02 2.42
CA ILE A 47 -3.92 -1.02 3.01
C ILE A 47 -2.73 -1.36 2.10
N HIS A 48 -1.55 -1.31 2.71
CA HIS A 48 -0.32 -1.90 2.21
C HIS A 48 0.06 -3.08 3.12
N ALA A 49 0.31 -4.25 2.54
CA ALA A 49 0.72 -5.40 3.33
C ALA A 49 2.23 -5.40 3.60
N ARG A 50 2.60 -5.85 4.80
CA ARG A 50 3.98 -6.03 5.23
C ARG A 50 4.12 -7.33 6.02
N ASN A 51 5.29 -7.97 5.91
CA ASN A 51 5.60 -9.16 6.69
C ASN A 51 5.95 -8.81 8.16
N GLN A 52 6.33 -9.81 8.96
CA GLN A 52 6.67 -9.62 10.38
C GLN A 52 7.91 -8.74 10.62
N GLU A 53 8.77 -8.55 9.62
CA GLU A 53 9.92 -7.64 9.68
C GLU A 53 9.59 -6.25 9.14
N GLY A 54 8.34 -5.99 8.78
CA GLY A 54 7.90 -4.71 8.23
C GLY A 54 8.25 -4.50 6.76
N LYS A 55 8.76 -5.51 6.06
CA LYS A 55 9.09 -5.44 4.63
C LYS A 55 7.79 -5.48 3.81
N PRO A 56 7.61 -4.57 2.83
CA PRO A 56 6.46 -4.60 1.94
C PRO A 56 6.37 -5.92 1.18
N VAL A 57 5.17 -6.49 1.12
CA VAL A 57 4.88 -7.76 0.44
C VAL A 57 3.60 -7.65 -0.38
N GLY A 58 3.47 -8.53 -1.39
CA GLY A 58 2.30 -8.60 -2.27
C GLY A 58 1.63 -9.98 -2.26
N ASP A 59 1.85 -10.79 -1.24
CA ASP A 59 1.32 -12.15 -1.17
C ASP A 59 -0.11 -12.22 -0.64
N PHE A 60 -0.85 -13.23 -1.09
CA PHE A 60 -2.26 -13.42 -0.73
C PHE A 60 -2.47 -13.77 0.74
N GLU A 61 -1.53 -14.47 1.37
CA GLU A 61 -1.65 -14.89 2.75
C GLU A 61 -1.63 -13.69 3.69
N THR A 62 -0.63 -12.83 3.54
CA THR A 62 -0.49 -11.60 4.36
C THR A 62 -1.64 -10.64 4.13
N PHE A 63 -2.02 -10.38 2.87
CA PHE A 63 -3.21 -9.56 2.58
C PHE A 63 -4.47 -10.17 3.16
N GLY A 64 -4.72 -11.46 2.95
CA GLY A 64 -5.90 -12.15 3.47
C GLY A 64 -6.01 -12.07 4.99
N TYR A 65 -4.88 -12.23 5.70
CA TYR A 65 -4.83 -12.07 7.14
C TYR A 65 -5.21 -10.66 7.58
N ILE A 66 -4.60 -9.63 6.99
CA ILE A 66 -4.86 -8.24 7.35
C ILE A 66 -6.32 -7.87 7.06
N LEU A 67 -6.77 -8.09 5.81
CA LEU A 67 -8.11 -7.67 5.36
C LEU A 67 -9.23 -8.36 6.15
N SER A 68 -9.11 -9.68 6.38
CA SER A 68 -10.12 -10.43 7.12
C SER A 68 -10.23 -9.97 8.58
N ASN A 69 -9.11 -9.64 9.23
CA ASN A 69 -9.11 -9.19 10.62
C ASN A 69 -9.59 -7.73 10.76
N ILE A 70 -9.34 -6.88 9.78
CA ILE A 70 -9.95 -5.54 9.73
C ILE A 70 -11.47 -5.66 9.56
N LYS A 71 -11.95 -6.43 8.57
CA LYS A 71 -13.40 -6.59 8.30
C LYS A 71 -14.16 -7.23 9.47
N LYS A 72 -13.55 -8.14 10.22
CA LYS A 72 -14.16 -8.69 11.45
C LYS A 72 -14.45 -7.61 12.50
N GLN A 73 -13.57 -6.63 12.63
CA GLN A 73 -13.68 -5.56 13.64
C GLN A 73 -14.43 -4.33 13.14
N CYS A 74 -14.35 -4.06 11.84
CA CYS A 74 -14.91 -2.90 11.16
C CYS A 74 -15.63 -3.34 9.88
N PRO A 75 -16.78 -4.04 9.96
CA PRO A 75 -17.46 -4.62 8.79
C PRO A 75 -17.88 -3.56 7.77
N GLU A 76 -18.23 -2.36 8.21
CA GLU A 76 -18.68 -1.26 7.35
C GLU A 76 -17.55 -0.40 6.77
N ALA A 77 -16.29 -0.62 7.20
CA ALA A 77 -15.16 0.12 6.64
C ALA A 77 -14.96 -0.23 5.17
N VAL A 78 -14.81 0.78 4.32
CA VAL A 78 -14.42 0.59 2.93
C VAL A 78 -12.94 0.22 2.87
N ILE A 79 -12.61 -0.88 2.25
CA ILE A 79 -11.22 -1.31 2.08
C ILE A 79 -10.70 -0.85 0.72
N GLY A 80 -9.61 -0.07 0.76
CA GLY A 80 -8.77 0.23 -0.39
C GLY A 80 -7.48 -0.60 -0.34
N ILE A 81 -7.11 -1.23 -1.43
CA ILE A 81 -5.85 -1.98 -1.54
C ILE A 81 -4.87 -1.21 -2.45
N THR A 82 -3.61 -1.13 -2.02
CA THR A 82 -2.56 -0.60 -2.89
C THR A 82 -2.34 -1.49 -4.12
N THR A 83 -2.11 -0.86 -5.26
CA THR A 83 -1.58 -1.52 -6.47
C THR A 83 -0.11 -1.24 -6.69
N GLY A 84 0.53 -0.52 -5.76
CA GLY A 84 1.97 -0.25 -5.82
C GLY A 84 2.83 -1.52 -5.79
N GLY A 85 2.29 -2.57 -5.17
CA GLY A 85 2.97 -3.85 -5.03
C GLY A 85 4.21 -3.77 -4.13
N ALA A 86 4.99 -4.83 -4.17
CA ALA A 86 6.32 -4.89 -3.60
C ALA A 86 7.37 -4.78 -4.71
N ASN A 87 8.60 -4.43 -4.33
CA ASN A 87 9.70 -4.32 -5.28
C ASN A 87 9.92 -5.61 -6.09
N GLY A 88 10.00 -5.46 -7.41
CA GLY A 88 10.26 -6.57 -8.33
C GLY A 88 9.02 -7.30 -8.84
N MET A 89 7.83 -6.95 -8.38
CA MET A 89 6.59 -7.52 -8.89
C MET A 89 6.29 -7.04 -10.31
N SER A 90 5.84 -7.97 -11.15
CA SER A 90 5.27 -7.66 -12.47
C SER A 90 3.94 -6.92 -12.34
N THR A 91 3.47 -6.34 -13.45
CA THR A 91 2.15 -5.71 -13.51
C THR A 91 1.04 -6.70 -13.17
N GLU A 92 1.13 -7.91 -13.70
CA GLU A 92 0.16 -8.99 -13.47
C GLU A 92 0.13 -9.40 -11.99
N GLU A 93 1.29 -9.57 -11.35
CA GLU A 93 1.39 -9.89 -9.92
C GLU A 93 0.81 -8.79 -9.05
N ARG A 94 1.08 -7.51 -9.37
CA ARG A 94 0.54 -6.37 -8.63
C ARG A 94 -0.98 -6.33 -8.63
N PHE A 95 -1.62 -6.68 -9.74
CA PHE A 95 -3.07 -6.60 -9.90
C PHE A 95 -3.80 -7.91 -9.60
N SER A 96 -3.11 -9.04 -9.50
CA SER A 96 -3.71 -10.32 -9.11
C SER A 96 -4.43 -10.28 -7.76
N ILE A 97 -3.97 -9.44 -6.84
CA ILE A 97 -4.60 -9.19 -5.53
C ILE A 97 -6.00 -8.62 -5.69
N ILE A 98 -6.23 -7.71 -6.67
CA ILE A 98 -7.54 -7.13 -6.95
C ILE A 98 -8.49 -8.23 -7.47
N GLU A 99 -8.02 -9.06 -8.39
CA GLU A 99 -8.83 -10.17 -8.95
C GLU A 99 -9.26 -11.16 -7.88
N TYR A 100 -8.37 -11.44 -6.92
CA TYR A 100 -8.59 -12.41 -5.86
C TYR A 100 -9.49 -11.87 -4.74
N PHE A 101 -9.16 -10.69 -4.18
CA PHE A 101 -9.87 -10.14 -3.02
C PHE A 101 -11.08 -9.29 -3.38
N LYS A 102 -11.15 -8.77 -4.61
CA LYS A 102 -12.24 -7.89 -5.09
C LYS A 102 -12.59 -6.81 -4.07
N PRO A 103 -11.61 -5.97 -3.66
CA PRO A 103 -11.83 -4.95 -2.67
C PRO A 103 -12.81 -3.90 -3.18
N GLU A 104 -13.42 -3.13 -2.28
CA GLU A 104 -14.31 -2.03 -2.66
C GLU A 104 -13.56 -0.95 -3.47
N MET A 105 -12.30 -0.68 -3.13
CA MET A 105 -11.45 0.30 -3.81
C MET A 105 -10.03 -0.24 -3.99
N ALA A 106 -9.31 0.30 -4.98
CA ALA A 106 -7.87 0.08 -5.12
C ALA A 106 -7.21 1.30 -5.76
N SER A 107 -5.94 1.56 -5.43
CA SER A 107 -5.21 2.65 -6.06
C SER A 107 -4.95 2.39 -7.54
N ALA A 108 -5.00 3.44 -8.34
CA ALA A 108 -4.72 3.42 -9.78
C ALA A 108 -3.71 4.53 -10.11
N ASN A 109 -2.44 4.15 -10.17
CA ASN A 109 -1.35 5.09 -10.45
C ASN A 109 -1.40 5.54 -11.91
N ALA A 110 -1.62 6.84 -12.15
CA ALA A 110 -1.92 7.40 -13.46
C ALA A 110 -0.68 7.71 -14.31
N GLY A 111 0.49 7.22 -13.92
CA GLY A 111 1.73 7.40 -14.69
C GLY A 111 2.95 6.80 -14.03
N SER A 112 4.00 6.62 -14.82
CA SER A 112 5.32 6.26 -14.30
C SER A 112 5.98 7.47 -13.67
N MET A 113 6.72 7.25 -12.59
CA MET A 113 7.42 8.35 -11.91
C MET A 113 8.78 7.92 -11.38
N ASN A 114 9.66 8.89 -11.28
CA ASN A 114 10.91 8.78 -10.55
C ASN A 114 10.71 9.34 -9.14
N PHE A 115 11.22 8.64 -8.16
CA PHE A 115 11.36 9.13 -6.81
C PHE A 115 12.57 8.49 -6.14
N SER A 116 13.16 9.18 -5.18
CA SER A 116 14.30 8.65 -4.45
C SER A 116 14.27 9.05 -2.99
N TYR A 117 14.48 8.06 -2.14
CA TYR A 117 14.54 8.22 -0.67
C TYR A 117 15.87 7.78 -0.08
N HIS A 118 16.88 7.51 -0.91
CA HIS A 118 18.17 6.98 -0.48
C HIS A 118 18.83 7.79 0.64
N LYS A 119 18.59 9.11 0.67
CA LYS A 119 19.12 10.00 1.71
C LYS A 119 18.41 9.90 3.06
N LEU A 120 17.24 9.27 3.14
CA LEU A 120 16.53 9.12 4.43
C LEU A 120 17.30 8.26 5.43
N LEU A 121 18.27 7.46 4.97
CA LEU A 121 19.13 6.65 5.83
C LEU A 121 20.34 7.40 6.36
N ASP A 122 20.66 8.60 5.86
CA ASP A 122 21.85 9.33 6.27
C ASP A 122 21.82 9.70 7.77
N ASP A 123 20.60 9.92 8.31
CA ASP A 123 20.38 10.23 9.73
C ASP A 123 20.10 8.98 10.59
N VAL A 124 20.02 7.80 9.99
CA VAL A 124 19.76 6.53 10.70
C VAL A 124 21.08 5.89 11.09
N LYS A 125 21.40 5.90 12.39
CA LYS A 125 22.66 5.33 12.91
C LYS A 125 22.77 3.82 12.69
N GLU A 126 21.66 3.11 12.89
CA GLU A 126 21.58 1.66 12.76
C GLU A 126 20.20 1.25 12.28
N VAL A 127 20.15 0.43 11.24
CA VAL A 127 18.87 -0.14 10.74
C VAL A 127 18.49 -1.35 11.59
N ARG A 128 17.18 -1.53 11.79
CA ARG A 128 16.65 -2.66 12.55
C ARG A 128 16.77 -3.98 11.79
N TYR A 129 16.63 -3.93 10.46
CA TYR A 129 16.69 -5.09 9.56
C TYR A 129 17.60 -4.79 8.36
N ASP A 130 18.40 -5.77 7.95
CA ASP A 130 19.36 -5.63 6.84
C ASP A 130 18.71 -5.24 5.52
N TRP A 131 17.48 -5.70 5.26
CA TRP A 131 16.73 -5.39 4.04
C TRP A 131 16.44 -3.89 3.87
N GLU A 132 16.36 -3.11 4.95
CA GLU A 132 15.98 -1.69 4.90
C GLU A 132 16.98 -0.87 4.10
N LYS A 133 18.26 -1.11 4.31
CA LYS A 133 19.33 -0.36 3.65
C LYS A 133 19.30 -0.55 2.13
N GLU A 134 19.21 -1.78 1.69
CA GLU A 134 19.10 -2.10 0.26
C GLU A 134 17.83 -1.52 -0.34
N TYR A 135 16.70 -1.68 0.36
CA TYR A 135 15.39 -1.21 -0.08
C TYR A 135 15.36 0.29 -0.32
N VAL A 136 15.90 1.08 0.61
CA VAL A 136 15.92 2.55 0.51
C VAL A 136 16.95 3.02 -0.52
N THR A 137 18.15 2.43 -0.52
CA THR A 137 19.24 2.83 -1.42
C THR A 137 18.88 2.62 -2.89
N ARG A 138 18.22 1.49 -3.23
CA ARG A 138 17.87 1.21 -4.64
C ARG A 138 16.83 2.19 -5.20
N THR A 139 16.13 2.99 -4.38
CA THR A 139 15.21 4.02 -4.88
C THR A 139 15.94 5.12 -5.66
N TYR A 140 17.27 5.24 -5.52
CA TYR A 140 18.08 6.19 -6.28
C TYR A 140 18.13 5.88 -7.77
N ASP A 141 18.06 4.60 -8.14
CA ASP A 141 18.08 4.13 -9.53
C ASP A 141 16.84 3.24 -9.78
N ASN A 142 15.64 3.84 -9.64
CA ASN A 142 14.39 3.14 -9.81
C ASN A 142 13.34 4.00 -10.50
N VAL A 143 12.61 3.40 -11.41
CA VAL A 143 11.39 3.96 -12.00
C VAL A 143 10.19 3.17 -11.47
N PHE A 144 9.27 3.85 -10.82
CA PHE A 144 7.96 3.27 -10.53
C PHE A 144 7.15 3.23 -11.81
N LYS A 145 7.15 2.04 -12.43
CA LYS A 145 6.61 1.84 -13.76
C LYS A 145 5.09 1.72 -13.76
N ASN A 146 4.42 2.61 -14.47
CA ASN A 146 3.00 2.57 -14.80
C ASN A 146 2.82 3.14 -16.22
N THR A 147 3.11 2.33 -17.23
CA THR A 147 2.91 2.70 -18.64
C THR A 147 1.43 2.76 -18.97
N PHE A 148 1.05 3.33 -20.12
CA PHE A 148 -0.34 3.31 -20.58
C PHE A 148 -0.91 1.87 -20.65
N LYS A 149 -0.09 0.89 -21.05
CA LYS A 149 -0.48 -0.53 -21.05
C LYS A 149 -0.78 -1.03 -19.63
N ASP A 150 0.06 -0.67 -18.66
CA ASP A 150 -0.13 -1.06 -17.26
C ASP A 150 -1.39 -0.43 -16.68
N ILE A 151 -1.63 0.86 -16.98
CA ILE A 151 -2.83 1.59 -16.54
C ILE A 151 -4.10 0.97 -17.15
N GLU A 152 -4.08 0.69 -18.44
CA GLU A 152 -5.20 0.05 -19.13
C GLU A 152 -5.50 -1.34 -18.53
N TYR A 153 -4.48 -2.14 -18.25
CA TYR A 153 -4.62 -3.43 -17.59
C TYR A 153 -5.21 -3.28 -16.19
N CYS A 154 -4.70 -2.35 -15.39
CA CYS A 154 -5.19 -2.03 -14.06
C CYS A 154 -6.69 -1.70 -14.07
N ILE A 155 -7.11 -0.75 -14.92
CA ILE A 155 -8.51 -0.31 -14.98
C ILE A 155 -9.44 -1.43 -15.48
N ARG A 156 -9.00 -2.23 -16.46
CA ARG A 156 -9.77 -3.41 -16.89
C ARG A 156 -9.96 -4.41 -15.77
N THR A 157 -8.89 -4.71 -15.01
CA THR A 157 -8.94 -5.62 -13.87
C THR A 157 -9.89 -5.11 -12.79
N MET A 158 -9.81 -3.82 -12.44
CA MET A 158 -10.71 -3.21 -11.47
C MET A 158 -12.17 -3.27 -11.92
N ASN A 159 -12.45 -2.91 -13.17
CA ASN A 159 -13.82 -2.98 -13.72
C ASN A 159 -14.38 -4.41 -13.71
N ALA A 160 -13.55 -5.40 -14.09
CA ALA A 160 -13.96 -6.81 -14.08
C ALA A 160 -14.20 -7.35 -12.64
N SER A 161 -13.51 -6.79 -11.65
CA SER A 161 -13.64 -7.17 -10.25
C SER A 161 -14.71 -6.39 -9.48
N GLY A 162 -15.30 -5.35 -10.08
CA GLY A 162 -16.24 -4.44 -9.41
C GLY A 162 -15.56 -3.51 -8.40
N THR A 163 -14.25 -3.30 -8.54
CA THR A 163 -13.43 -2.46 -7.66
C THR A 163 -13.40 -1.02 -8.18
N LEU A 164 -13.62 -0.05 -7.32
CA LEU A 164 -13.55 1.38 -7.68
C LEU A 164 -12.09 1.86 -7.69
N PRO A 165 -11.63 2.54 -8.75
CA PRO A 165 -10.29 3.09 -8.80
C PRO A 165 -10.17 4.36 -7.96
N GLU A 166 -9.13 4.46 -7.13
CA GLU A 166 -8.63 5.68 -6.51
C GLU A 166 -7.43 6.17 -7.34
N TYR A 167 -7.63 7.19 -8.17
CA TYR A 167 -6.57 7.67 -9.06
C TYR A 167 -5.53 8.46 -8.30
N GLU A 168 -4.27 8.02 -8.40
CA GLU A 168 -3.11 8.71 -7.86
C GLU A 168 -2.38 9.46 -8.98
N VAL A 169 -2.34 10.79 -8.85
CA VAL A 169 -1.72 11.70 -9.82
C VAL A 169 -0.58 12.42 -9.13
N PHE A 170 0.62 12.34 -9.68
CA PHE A 170 1.84 12.86 -9.05
C PHE A 170 2.40 14.10 -9.76
N ASP A 171 1.87 14.43 -10.94
CA ASP A 171 2.25 15.60 -11.72
C ASP A 171 1.01 16.21 -12.40
N LEU A 172 1.05 17.52 -12.65
CA LEU A 172 -0.04 18.32 -13.26
C LEU A 172 0.24 18.62 -14.72
#